data_e398d5005ff013ff750290858619030c
#
_entry.id   e398d5005ff013ff750290858619030c
#
_cell.length_a   1.000
_cell.length_b   1.000
_cell.length_c   1.000
_cell.angle_alpha   90.00
_cell.angle_beta   90.00
_cell.angle_gamma   90.00
#
_symmetry.space_group_name_H-M   'P 1'
#
loop_
_entity.id
_entity.type
_entity.pdbx_description
1 polymer ?
#
loop_
_entity_poly.entity_id
_entity_poly.type
_entity_poly.pdbx_seq_one_letter_code
_entity_poly.pdbx_strand_id
1 'polypeptide(L)'
;MSRKTGSISIREKKRRRAGYSLIAPACLVLLVIFFVPLVYAFAISISDSDAIINNSFKFVGLKNYFSVMTNSKFLAALGHTCFFVLTTITLEFIIGFVVALLLYREVAGSRVFRLIFAVPLMVAPVVSGLQWRWLFADQYGIINALMNKLGLEAPLWFTQVSTSWVTIIVANLWLATPFVILVLLAGLGGLSEELNEAASIAVSYTHLRAHETSLHL
;
A
#
# COMPACT_ATOMS: atom_id res chain seq x y z
N MET A 1 41.68 -22.50 -9.79
CA MET A 1 41.37 -21.25 -9.06
C MET A 1 40.93 -21.60 -7.66
N SER A 2 41.85 -21.53 -6.66
CA SER A 2 41.58 -21.90 -5.27
C SER A 2 40.85 -20.75 -4.55
N ARG A 3 39.61 -20.97 -4.10
CA ARG A 3 38.87 -20.06 -3.21
C ARG A 3 39.58 -20.04 -1.85
N LYS A 4 40.33 -19.00 -1.56
CA LYS A 4 40.81 -18.70 -0.21
C LYS A 4 39.61 -18.45 0.68
N THR A 5 39.26 -19.41 1.54
CA THR A 5 38.40 -19.26 2.69
C THR A 5 39.13 -18.31 3.67
N GLY A 6 38.83 -17.00 3.57
CA GLY A 6 39.45 -15.99 4.40
C GLY A 6 38.99 -16.16 5.85
N SER A 7 39.91 -16.55 6.72
CA SER A 7 39.71 -16.55 8.17
C SER A 7 39.37 -15.11 8.63
N ILE A 8 38.16 -14.93 9.17
CA ILE A 8 37.70 -13.65 9.69
C ILE A 8 38.71 -13.17 10.76
N SER A 9 39.29 -12.00 10.55
CA SER A 9 40.33 -11.47 11.43
C SER A 9 39.77 -11.27 12.88
N ILE A 10 40.62 -11.40 13.89
CA ILE A 10 40.24 -11.23 15.31
C ILE A 10 39.60 -9.85 15.56
N ARG A 11 40.04 -8.81 14.83
CA ARG A 11 39.45 -7.46 14.86
C ARG A 11 38.03 -7.44 14.34
N GLU A 12 37.75 -8.15 13.25
CA GLU A 12 36.45 -8.24 12.64
C GLU A 12 35.45 -9.01 13.51
N LYS A 13 35.89 -10.08 14.19
CA LYS A 13 35.08 -10.79 15.17
C LYS A 13 34.74 -9.90 16.40
N LYS A 14 35.69 -9.09 16.91
CA LYS A 14 35.41 -8.13 17.97
C LYS A 14 34.41 -7.04 17.53
N ARG A 15 34.57 -6.51 16.33
CA ARG A 15 33.65 -5.49 15.78
C ARG A 15 32.23 -6.04 15.61
N ARG A 16 32.09 -7.25 15.11
CA ARG A 16 30.78 -7.93 14.99
C ARG A 16 30.15 -8.19 16.36
N ARG A 17 30.92 -8.70 17.35
CA ARG A 17 30.40 -8.90 18.71
C ARG A 17 29.95 -7.59 19.35
N ALA A 18 30.73 -6.52 19.25
CA ALA A 18 30.34 -5.21 19.74
C ALA A 18 29.07 -4.68 19.02
N GLY A 19 28.92 -4.88 17.71
CA GLY A 19 27.71 -4.55 16.97
C GLY A 19 26.49 -5.32 17.47
N TYR A 20 26.62 -6.64 17.65
CA TYR A 20 25.51 -7.45 18.17
C TYR A 20 25.14 -7.08 19.62
N SER A 21 26.12 -6.80 20.49
CA SER A 21 25.84 -6.41 21.88
C SER A 21 25.15 -5.06 22.00
N LEU A 22 25.39 -4.13 21.06
CA LEU A 22 24.69 -2.84 21.02
C LEU A 22 23.25 -2.96 20.52
N ILE A 23 23.00 -3.89 19.59
CA ILE A 23 21.65 -4.09 19.02
C ILE A 23 20.82 -5.06 19.87
N ALA A 24 21.47 -5.99 20.59
CA ALA A 24 20.80 -7.04 21.35
C ALA A 24 19.71 -6.53 22.32
N PRO A 25 19.90 -5.46 23.12
CA PRO A 25 18.86 -4.97 24.02
C PRO A 25 17.60 -4.53 23.27
N ALA A 26 17.77 -3.78 22.16
CA ALA A 26 16.64 -3.34 21.34
C ALA A 26 15.92 -4.53 20.67
N CYS A 27 16.68 -5.48 20.11
CA CYS A 27 16.11 -6.70 19.53
C CYS A 27 15.37 -7.54 20.58
N LEU A 28 15.89 -7.64 21.79
CA LEU A 28 15.27 -8.40 22.87
C LEU A 28 13.93 -7.76 23.28
N VAL A 29 13.90 -6.45 23.46
CA VAL A 29 12.68 -5.71 23.79
C VAL A 29 11.62 -5.90 22.68
N LEU A 30 12.01 -5.73 21.41
CA LEU A 30 11.13 -5.95 20.28
C LEU A 30 10.62 -7.40 20.22
N LEU A 31 11.50 -8.37 20.43
CA LEU A 31 11.13 -9.78 20.45
C LEU A 31 10.09 -10.06 21.54
N VAL A 32 10.28 -9.56 22.75
CA VAL A 32 9.31 -9.75 23.84
C VAL A 32 7.98 -9.08 23.51
N ILE A 33 8.00 -7.82 23.07
CA ILE A 33 6.77 -7.05 22.81
C ILE A 33 5.97 -7.65 21.65
N PHE A 34 6.60 -8.16 20.58
CA PHE A 34 5.90 -8.71 19.45
C PHE A 34 5.67 -10.22 19.56
N PHE A 35 6.66 -10.97 20.02
CA PHE A 35 6.60 -12.43 20.00
C PHE A 35 5.73 -13.02 21.13
N VAL A 36 5.77 -12.41 22.32
CA VAL A 36 4.95 -12.90 23.44
C VAL A 36 3.46 -12.79 23.15
N PRO A 37 2.90 -11.64 22.69
CA PRO A 37 1.49 -11.57 22.32
C PRO A 37 1.13 -12.47 21.12
N LEU A 38 2.04 -12.66 20.16
CA LEU A 38 1.82 -13.54 19.03
C LEU A 38 1.67 -15.01 19.47
N VAL A 39 2.57 -15.49 20.34
CA VAL A 39 2.50 -16.85 20.90
C VAL A 39 1.23 -17.02 21.74
N TYR A 40 0.89 -16.02 22.53
CA TYR A 40 -0.34 -16.03 23.31
C TYR A 40 -1.60 -16.06 22.41
N ALA A 41 -1.65 -15.22 21.38
CA ALA A 41 -2.74 -15.23 20.41
C ALA A 41 -2.85 -16.60 19.68
N PHE A 42 -1.72 -17.19 19.32
CA PHE A 42 -1.71 -18.54 18.74
C PHE A 42 -2.24 -19.59 19.71
N ALA A 43 -1.81 -19.56 20.97
CA ALA A 43 -2.28 -20.48 22.00
C ALA A 43 -3.81 -20.36 22.20
N ILE A 44 -4.35 -19.14 22.24
CA ILE A 44 -5.79 -18.92 22.34
C ILE A 44 -6.50 -19.42 21.08
N SER A 45 -5.94 -19.24 19.89
CA SER A 45 -6.59 -19.62 18.63
C SER A 45 -6.87 -21.13 18.52
N ILE A 46 -6.07 -21.96 19.22
CA ILE A 46 -6.25 -23.42 19.29
C ILE A 46 -6.95 -23.89 20.58
N SER A 47 -7.43 -22.93 21.39
CA SER A 47 -8.16 -23.17 22.64
C SER A 47 -9.65 -22.89 22.49
N ASP A 48 -10.46 -23.38 23.45
CA ASP A 48 -11.88 -23.08 23.49
C ASP A 48 -12.10 -21.57 23.82
N SER A 49 -13.26 -21.02 23.36
CA SER A 49 -13.66 -19.63 23.59
C SER A 49 -13.72 -19.24 25.09
N ASP A 50 -13.94 -20.21 25.96
CA ASP A 50 -13.96 -20.03 27.41
C ASP A 50 -12.57 -19.72 28.00
N ALA A 51 -11.50 -19.94 27.24
CA ALA A 51 -10.14 -19.65 27.70
C ALA A 51 -9.93 -18.16 28.01
N ILE A 52 -10.63 -17.26 27.31
CA ILE A 52 -10.54 -15.81 27.53
C ILE A 52 -11.40 -15.37 28.71
N ILE A 53 -12.57 -16.00 28.89
CA ILE A 53 -13.57 -15.59 29.89
C ILE A 53 -13.27 -16.22 31.24
N ASN A 54 -12.95 -17.51 31.28
CA ASN A 54 -12.82 -18.30 32.50
C ASN A 54 -11.37 -18.71 32.82
N ASN A 55 -10.39 -18.24 32.08
CA ASN A 55 -8.98 -18.58 32.20
C ASN A 55 -8.70 -20.12 32.19
N SER A 56 -9.58 -20.89 31.54
CA SER A 56 -9.52 -22.34 31.41
C SER A 56 -9.08 -22.72 29.99
N PHE A 57 -7.80 -23.08 29.83
CA PHE A 57 -7.29 -23.53 28.54
C PHE A 57 -7.75 -24.97 28.25
N LYS A 58 -8.76 -25.11 27.39
CA LYS A 58 -9.13 -26.38 26.78
C LYS A 58 -8.60 -26.42 25.35
N PHE A 59 -7.71 -27.30 25.05
CA PHE A 59 -7.17 -27.49 23.71
C PHE A 59 -8.24 -28.07 22.77
N VAL A 60 -8.59 -27.35 21.69
CA VAL A 60 -9.58 -27.75 20.69
C VAL A 60 -8.97 -27.95 19.30
N GLY A 61 -7.66 -27.81 19.18
CA GLY A 61 -6.94 -27.93 17.92
C GLY A 61 -7.42 -26.93 16.86
N LEU A 62 -7.66 -27.39 15.65
CA LEU A 62 -8.03 -26.54 14.51
C LEU A 62 -9.55 -26.29 14.39
N LYS A 63 -10.38 -26.68 15.36
CA LYS A 63 -11.84 -26.53 15.31
C LYS A 63 -12.27 -25.08 15.05
N ASN A 64 -11.64 -24.13 15.70
CA ASN A 64 -11.93 -22.71 15.53
C ASN A 64 -11.67 -22.25 14.09
N TYR A 65 -10.59 -22.71 13.48
CA TYR A 65 -10.24 -22.37 12.10
C TYR A 65 -11.28 -22.90 11.12
N PHE A 66 -11.71 -24.17 11.28
CA PHE A 66 -12.78 -24.74 10.45
C PHE A 66 -14.09 -24.00 10.63
N SER A 67 -14.44 -23.65 11.87
CA SER A 67 -15.65 -22.88 12.16
C SER A 67 -15.65 -21.51 11.50
N VAL A 68 -14.52 -20.81 11.52
CA VAL A 68 -14.37 -19.50 10.87
C VAL A 68 -14.43 -19.63 9.35
N MET A 69 -13.72 -20.61 8.78
CA MET A 69 -13.67 -20.84 7.32
C MET A 69 -15.02 -21.27 6.73
N THR A 70 -15.90 -21.84 7.53
CA THR A 70 -17.28 -22.21 7.10
C THR A 70 -18.32 -21.15 7.44
N ASN A 71 -17.93 -20.09 8.15
CA ASN A 71 -18.84 -19.02 8.54
C ASN A 71 -19.12 -18.09 7.36
N SER A 72 -20.37 -18.00 6.93
CA SER A 72 -20.80 -17.18 5.80
C SER A 72 -20.51 -15.67 6.01
N LYS A 73 -20.62 -15.17 7.25
CA LYS A 73 -20.31 -13.78 7.57
C LYS A 73 -18.81 -13.48 7.41
N PHE A 74 -17.95 -14.42 7.83
CA PHE A 74 -16.50 -14.31 7.66
C PHE A 74 -16.12 -14.31 6.18
N LEU A 75 -16.68 -15.25 5.40
CA LEU A 75 -16.40 -15.33 3.96
C LEU A 75 -16.89 -14.09 3.21
N ALA A 76 -18.05 -13.55 3.57
CA ALA A 76 -18.53 -12.29 3.01
C ALA A 76 -17.60 -11.11 3.37
N ALA A 77 -17.17 -11.00 4.63
CA ALA A 77 -16.22 -9.96 5.07
C ALA A 77 -14.87 -10.10 4.36
N LEU A 78 -14.39 -11.33 4.17
CA LEU A 78 -13.16 -11.61 3.41
C LEU A 78 -13.31 -11.17 1.95
N GLY A 79 -14.45 -11.49 1.31
CA GLY A 79 -14.76 -11.05 -0.05
C GLY A 79 -14.78 -9.53 -0.19
N HIS A 80 -15.42 -8.81 0.76
CA HIS A 80 -15.42 -7.35 0.79
C HIS A 80 -14.00 -6.78 0.98
N THR A 81 -13.20 -7.38 1.85
CA THR A 81 -11.80 -6.96 2.05
C THR A 81 -10.97 -7.17 0.79
N CYS A 82 -11.07 -8.33 0.15
CA CYS A 82 -10.38 -8.60 -1.11
C CYS A 82 -10.80 -7.63 -2.21
N PHE A 83 -12.10 -7.38 -2.36
CA PHE A 83 -12.62 -6.41 -3.31
C PHE A 83 -12.05 -5.01 -3.07
N PHE A 84 -12.09 -4.53 -1.82
CA PHE A 84 -11.56 -3.23 -1.44
C PHE A 84 -10.07 -3.12 -1.75
N VAL A 85 -9.28 -4.07 -1.26
CA VAL A 85 -7.81 -4.06 -1.42
C VAL A 85 -7.41 -4.11 -2.89
N LEU A 86 -7.99 -5.03 -3.66
CA LEU A 86 -7.66 -5.16 -5.09
C LEU A 86 -8.04 -3.91 -5.88
N THR A 87 -9.22 -3.34 -5.59
CA THR A 87 -9.69 -2.13 -6.28
C THR A 87 -8.83 -0.93 -5.93
N THR A 88 -8.56 -0.69 -4.64
CA THR A 88 -7.79 0.48 -4.21
C THR A 88 -6.34 0.39 -4.66
N ILE A 89 -5.65 -0.73 -4.47
CA ILE A 89 -4.25 -0.90 -4.90
C ILE A 89 -4.12 -0.73 -6.42
N THR A 90 -5.04 -1.30 -7.19
CA THR A 90 -5.00 -1.17 -8.64
C THR A 90 -5.17 0.28 -9.08
N LEU A 91 -6.16 0.99 -8.52
CA LEU A 91 -6.40 2.39 -8.84
C LEU A 91 -5.27 3.30 -8.35
N GLU A 92 -4.77 3.09 -7.13
CA GLU A 92 -3.63 3.82 -6.57
C GLU A 92 -2.38 3.66 -7.43
N PHE A 93 -2.11 2.42 -7.88
CA PHE A 93 -0.96 2.16 -8.73
C PHE A 93 -1.13 2.84 -10.10
N ILE A 94 -2.28 2.71 -10.77
CA ILE A 94 -2.52 3.31 -12.07
C ILE A 94 -2.41 4.83 -11.98
N ILE A 95 -3.13 5.46 -11.04
CA ILE A 95 -3.11 6.92 -10.87
C ILE A 95 -1.71 7.38 -10.45
N GLY A 96 -1.12 6.69 -9.48
CA GLY A 96 0.21 7.01 -8.96
C GLY A 96 1.29 6.89 -10.03
N PHE A 97 1.23 5.87 -10.88
CA PHE A 97 2.18 5.66 -11.97
C PHE A 97 2.05 6.74 -13.05
N VAL A 98 0.83 7.06 -13.48
CA VAL A 98 0.60 8.14 -14.45
C VAL A 98 1.12 9.47 -13.93
N VAL A 99 0.78 9.83 -12.68
CA VAL A 99 1.23 11.08 -12.07
C VAL A 99 2.75 11.09 -11.87
N ALA A 100 3.34 9.97 -11.44
CA ALA A 100 4.80 9.86 -11.29
C ALA A 100 5.53 10.05 -12.62
N LEU A 101 5.05 9.46 -13.71
CA LEU A 101 5.62 9.66 -15.05
C LEU A 101 5.52 11.11 -15.52
N LEU A 102 4.39 11.78 -15.26
CA LEU A 102 4.21 13.19 -15.61
C LEU A 102 5.18 14.09 -14.82
N LEU A 103 5.35 13.82 -13.52
CA LEU A 103 6.25 14.59 -12.65
C LEU A 103 7.73 14.25 -12.88
N TYR A 104 8.04 13.08 -13.41
CA TYR A 104 9.41 12.67 -13.75
C TYR A 104 9.97 13.47 -14.93
N ARG A 105 9.12 13.87 -15.89
CA ARG A 105 9.49 14.62 -17.08
C ARG A 105 9.89 16.09 -16.84
N GLU A 106 10.15 16.50 -15.60
CA GLU A 106 10.57 17.87 -15.24
C GLU A 106 9.69 18.99 -15.83
N VAL A 107 8.38 18.79 -15.82
CA VAL A 107 7.42 19.80 -16.24
C VAL A 107 7.57 21.05 -15.36
N ALA A 108 7.44 22.22 -15.97
CA ALA A 108 7.48 23.51 -15.22
C ALA A 108 6.46 23.45 -14.06
N GLY A 109 6.93 23.71 -12.83
CA GLY A 109 6.09 23.61 -11.62
C GLY A 109 6.05 22.24 -10.94
N SER A 110 6.78 21.23 -11.41
CA SER A 110 6.79 19.88 -10.82
C SER A 110 7.05 19.87 -9.31
N ARG A 111 7.88 20.82 -8.81
CA ARG A 111 8.16 20.98 -7.39
C ARG A 111 6.91 21.36 -6.59
N VAL A 112 6.07 22.25 -7.11
CA VAL A 112 4.82 22.69 -6.47
C VAL A 112 3.80 21.54 -6.49
N PHE A 113 3.67 20.84 -7.60
CA PHE A 113 2.79 19.65 -7.70
C PHE A 113 3.19 18.57 -6.70
N ARG A 114 4.49 18.28 -6.56
CA ARG A 114 4.98 17.32 -5.54
C ARG A 114 4.58 17.72 -4.12
N LEU A 115 4.62 19.01 -3.79
CA LEU A 115 4.18 19.50 -2.48
C LEU A 115 2.65 19.33 -2.31
N ILE A 116 1.85 19.69 -3.32
CA ILE A 116 0.39 19.54 -3.27
C ILE A 116 0.00 18.07 -3.07
N PHE A 117 0.62 17.15 -3.82
CA PHE A 117 0.39 15.71 -3.66
C PHE A 117 0.89 15.16 -2.30
N ALA A 118 1.85 15.82 -1.65
CA ALA A 118 2.32 15.39 -0.33
C ALA A 118 1.39 15.82 0.83
N VAL A 119 0.51 16.80 0.64
CA VAL A 119 -0.39 17.32 1.69
C VAL A 119 -1.24 16.22 2.34
N PRO A 120 -1.89 15.30 1.58
CA PRO A 120 -2.70 14.24 2.19
C PRO A 120 -1.93 13.33 3.14
N LEU A 121 -0.62 13.12 2.92
CA LEU A 121 0.21 12.29 3.81
C LEU A 121 0.38 12.86 5.22
N MET A 122 0.15 14.15 5.38
CA MET A 122 0.21 14.83 6.68
C MET A 122 -1.11 14.75 7.44
N VAL A 123 -2.18 14.26 6.82
CA VAL A 123 -3.52 14.17 7.41
C VAL A 123 -3.69 12.83 8.11
N ALA A 124 -4.11 12.87 9.38
CA ALA A 124 -4.42 11.64 10.09
C ALA A 124 -5.62 10.91 9.42
N PRO A 125 -5.60 9.56 9.28
CA PRO A 125 -6.64 8.81 8.59
C PRO A 125 -8.07 9.08 9.14
N VAL A 126 -8.19 9.25 10.47
CA VAL A 126 -9.47 9.57 11.11
C VAL A 126 -10.02 10.93 10.65
N VAL A 127 -9.14 11.93 10.55
CA VAL A 127 -9.51 13.28 10.08
C VAL A 127 -9.92 13.23 8.61
N SER A 128 -9.17 12.50 7.78
CA SER A 128 -9.53 12.25 6.39
C SER A 128 -10.92 11.62 6.27
N GLY A 129 -11.19 10.57 7.04
CA GLY A 129 -12.50 9.92 7.04
C GLY A 129 -13.66 10.85 7.40
N LEU A 130 -13.49 11.70 8.43
CA LEU A 130 -14.47 12.71 8.82
C LEU A 130 -14.66 13.78 7.73
N GLN A 131 -13.57 14.26 7.14
CA GLN A 131 -13.60 15.24 6.06
C GLN A 131 -14.38 14.71 4.85
N TRP A 132 -14.08 13.51 4.38
CA TRP A 132 -14.76 12.89 3.26
C TRP A 132 -16.23 12.59 3.57
N ARG A 133 -16.56 12.18 4.81
CA ARG A 133 -17.94 12.02 5.26
C ARG A 133 -18.74 13.31 5.12
N TRP A 134 -18.14 14.47 5.41
CA TRP A 134 -18.82 15.77 5.26
C TRP A 134 -18.92 16.19 3.79
N LEU A 135 -17.91 15.91 2.98
CA LEU A 135 -17.94 16.23 1.56
C LEU A 135 -19.03 15.47 0.81
N PHE A 136 -19.26 14.19 1.20
CA PHE A 136 -20.31 13.33 0.65
C PHE A 136 -21.63 13.37 1.40
N ALA A 137 -21.82 14.28 2.37
CA ALA A 137 -23.06 14.33 3.14
C ALA A 137 -24.27 14.62 2.24
N ASP A 138 -25.34 13.83 2.41
CA ASP A 138 -26.52 13.86 1.52
C ASP A 138 -27.23 15.22 1.51
N GLN A 139 -27.28 15.91 2.65
CA GLN A 139 -28.04 17.15 2.81
C GLN A 139 -27.24 18.42 2.55
N TYR A 140 -25.96 18.44 2.91
CA TYR A 140 -25.11 19.64 2.88
C TYR A 140 -23.74 19.42 2.25
N GLY A 141 -23.49 18.22 1.67
CA GLY A 141 -22.22 17.91 1.06
C GLY A 141 -21.95 18.72 -0.20
N ILE A 142 -20.72 19.21 -0.32
CA ILE A 142 -20.31 20.03 -1.47
C ILE A 142 -20.39 19.22 -2.77
N ILE A 143 -20.17 17.89 -2.72
CA ILE A 143 -20.25 17.00 -3.88
C ILE A 143 -21.68 16.98 -4.42
N ASN A 144 -22.70 16.85 -3.56
CA ASN A 144 -24.09 16.92 -3.97
C ASN A 144 -24.46 18.29 -4.55
N ALA A 145 -23.97 19.37 -3.93
CA ALA A 145 -24.19 20.72 -4.44
C ALA A 145 -23.59 20.92 -5.84
N LEU A 146 -22.41 20.37 -6.11
CA LEU A 146 -21.78 20.42 -7.43
C LEU A 146 -22.52 19.57 -8.45
N MET A 147 -22.94 18.35 -8.10
CA MET A 147 -23.71 17.46 -8.98
C MET A 147 -25.02 18.13 -9.39
N ASN A 148 -25.76 18.68 -8.43
CA ASN A 148 -27.02 19.39 -8.68
C ASN A 148 -26.82 20.62 -9.61
N LYS A 149 -25.73 21.37 -9.43
CA LYS A 149 -25.39 22.49 -10.35
C LYS A 149 -25.11 22.04 -11.78
N LEU A 150 -24.62 20.80 -11.96
CA LEU A 150 -24.37 20.19 -13.26
C LEU A 150 -25.61 19.49 -13.83
N GLY A 151 -26.75 19.58 -13.14
CA GLY A 151 -28.01 18.91 -13.56
C GLY A 151 -27.99 17.40 -13.34
N LEU A 152 -27.07 16.89 -12.52
CA LEU A 152 -26.99 15.47 -12.16
C LEU A 152 -27.69 15.23 -10.84
N GLU A 153 -28.49 14.17 -10.77
CA GLU A 153 -29.08 13.72 -9.50
C GLU A 153 -28.01 13.14 -8.58
N ALA A 154 -27.86 13.73 -7.40
CA ALA A 154 -26.92 13.23 -6.42
C ALA A 154 -27.48 11.99 -5.73
N PRO A 155 -26.72 10.86 -5.66
CA PRO A 155 -27.17 9.67 -4.97
C PRO A 155 -27.08 9.83 -3.45
N LEU A 156 -27.76 8.95 -2.73
CA LEU A 156 -27.59 8.80 -1.28
C LEU A 156 -26.32 7.97 -1.02
N TRP A 157 -25.22 8.67 -0.75
CA TRP A 157 -23.88 8.07 -0.68
C TRP A 157 -23.69 7.01 0.39
N PHE A 158 -24.33 7.16 1.54
CA PHE A 158 -24.15 6.27 2.70
C PHE A 158 -25.30 5.28 2.90
N THR A 159 -26.34 5.36 2.10
CA THR A 159 -27.55 4.52 2.25
C THR A 159 -27.48 3.28 1.36
N GLN A 160 -26.85 3.38 0.20
CA GLN A 160 -26.73 2.27 -0.74
C GLN A 160 -25.31 1.67 -0.68
N VAL A 161 -25.23 0.34 -0.78
CA VAL A 161 -23.93 -0.37 -0.72
C VAL A 161 -22.99 0.06 -1.85
N SER A 162 -23.52 0.22 -3.07
CA SER A 162 -22.70 0.61 -4.23
C SER A 162 -22.08 1.99 -4.08
N THR A 163 -22.86 2.98 -3.64
CA THR A 163 -22.38 4.36 -3.46
C THR A 163 -21.47 4.49 -2.24
N SER A 164 -21.71 3.71 -1.18
CA SER A 164 -20.82 3.64 -0.03
C SER A 164 -19.41 3.12 -0.41
N TRP A 165 -19.32 2.16 -1.33
CA TRP A 165 -18.04 1.71 -1.86
C TRP A 165 -17.29 2.84 -2.57
N VAL A 166 -17.98 3.63 -3.37
CA VAL A 166 -17.38 4.78 -4.06
C VAL A 166 -16.80 5.77 -3.06
N THR A 167 -17.54 6.12 -1.99
CA THR A 167 -17.06 7.09 -0.99
C THR A 167 -15.82 6.60 -0.26
N ILE A 168 -15.79 5.32 0.13
CA ILE A 168 -14.66 4.73 0.86
C ILE A 168 -13.42 4.64 -0.05
N ILE A 169 -13.60 4.19 -1.30
CA ILE A 169 -12.52 4.07 -2.27
C ILE A 169 -11.93 5.45 -2.59
N VAL A 170 -12.76 6.46 -2.86
CA VAL A 170 -12.29 7.84 -3.16
C VAL A 170 -11.52 8.43 -1.98
N ALA A 171 -12.03 8.27 -0.75
CA ALA A 171 -11.35 8.74 0.45
C ALA A 171 -9.99 8.06 0.64
N ASN A 172 -9.91 6.76 0.40
CA ASN A 172 -8.66 6.00 0.50
C ASN A 172 -7.67 6.41 -0.60
N LEU A 173 -8.12 6.53 -1.85
CA LEU A 173 -7.28 6.98 -2.96
C LEU A 173 -6.65 8.34 -2.70
N TRP A 174 -7.44 9.30 -2.21
CA TRP A 174 -6.92 10.62 -1.87
C TRP A 174 -5.81 10.56 -0.82
N LEU A 175 -5.96 9.70 0.18
CA LEU A 175 -5.00 9.58 1.28
C LEU A 175 -3.74 8.78 0.90
N ALA A 176 -3.90 7.68 0.16
CA ALA A 176 -2.84 6.70 -0.06
C ALA A 176 -2.07 6.91 -1.38
N THR A 177 -2.72 7.39 -2.44
CA THR A 177 -2.07 7.60 -3.75
C THR A 177 -0.81 8.47 -3.70
N PRO A 178 -0.72 9.54 -2.88
CA PRO A 178 0.50 10.33 -2.76
C PRO A 178 1.74 9.53 -2.36
N PHE A 179 1.58 8.54 -1.48
CA PHE A 179 2.69 7.67 -1.10
C PHE A 179 3.19 6.85 -2.30
N VAL A 180 2.27 6.29 -3.08
CA VAL A 180 2.60 5.54 -4.30
C VAL A 180 3.33 6.43 -5.30
N ILE A 181 2.86 7.67 -5.51
CA ILE A 181 3.52 8.65 -6.38
C ILE A 181 4.97 8.89 -5.95
N LEU A 182 5.21 9.14 -4.66
CA LEU A 182 6.55 9.42 -4.14
C LEU A 182 7.49 8.22 -4.28
N VAL A 183 7.01 7.01 -3.98
CA VAL A 183 7.80 5.78 -4.12
C VAL A 183 8.16 5.53 -5.58
N LEU A 184 7.20 5.68 -6.49
CA LEU A 184 7.44 5.51 -7.93
C LEU A 184 8.39 6.58 -8.49
N LEU A 185 8.24 7.85 -8.05
CA LEU A 185 9.17 8.91 -8.42
C LEU A 185 10.59 8.64 -7.93
N ALA A 186 10.75 8.15 -6.71
CA ALA A 186 12.05 7.77 -6.18
C ALA A 186 12.67 6.61 -6.98
N GLY A 187 11.85 5.61 -7.36
CA GLY A 187 12.27 4.50 -8.21
C GLY A 187 12.69 4.95 -9.60
N LEU A 188 11.90 5.81 -10.24
CA LEU A 188 12.22 6.38 -11.56
C LEU A 188 13.49 7.25 -11.52
N GLY A 189 13.66 8.06 -10.47
CA GLY A 189 14.86 8.89 -10.28
C GLY A 189 16.14 8.09 -9.99
N GLY A 190 16.01 6.81 -9.61
CA GLY A 190 17.14 5.90 -9.45
C GLY A 190 17.62 5.23 -10.74
N LEU A 191 16.92 5.41 -11.85
CA LEU A 191 17.34 4.89 -13.16
C LEU A 191 18.51 5.73 -13.68
N SER A 192 19.59 5.05 -14.15
CA SER A 192 20.74 5.75 -14.74
C SER A 192 20.36 6.41 -16.08
N GLU A 193 20.90 7.58 -16.35
CA GLU A 193 20.73 8.27 -17.64
C GLU A 193 21.17 7.40 -18.82
N GLU A 194 22.22 6.59 -18.64
CA GLU A 194 22.71 5.65 -19.65
C GLU A 194 21.63 4.66 -20.13
N LEU A 195 20.74 4.20 -19.22
CA LEU A 195 19.62 3.32 -19.58
C LEU A 195 18.56 4.06 -20.41
N ASN A 196 18.29 5.31 -20.09
CA ASN A 196 17.35 6.15 -20.83
C ASN A 196 17.88 6.47 -22.23
N GLU A 197 19.17 6.78 -22.36
CA GLU A 197 19.83 7.01 -23.64
C GLU A 197 19.84 5.73 -24.49
N ALA A 198 20.23 4.59 -23.92
CA ALA A 198 20.20 3.32 -24.62
C ALA A 198 18.81 2.94 -25.13
N ALA A 199 17.76 3.17 -24.30
CA ALA A 199 16.39 2.94 -24.69
C ALA A 199 15.92 3.88 -25.82
N SER A 200 16.32 5.14 -25.78
CA SER A 200 15.99 6.12 -26.84
C SER A 200 16.62 5.77 -28.19
N ILE A 201 17.86 5.29 -28.17
CA ILE A 201 18.56 4.80 -29.36
C ILE A 201 17.85 3.56 -29.93
N ALA A 202 17.51 2.59 -29.06
CA ALA A 202 16.82 1.36 -29.47
C ALA A 202 15.46 1.64 -30.12
N VAL A 203 14.68 2.58 -29.58
CA VAL A 203 13.38 3.00 -30.15
C VAL A 203 13.59 3.71 -31.49
N SER A 204 14.59 4.57 -31.62
CA SER A 204 14.93 5.24 -32.88
C SER A 204 15.28 4.24 -33.98
N TYR A 205 16.07 3.20 -33.65
CA TYR A 205 16.40 2.13 -34.62
C TYR A 205 15.18 1.30 -35.04
N THR A 206 14.23 1.02 -34.15
CA THR A 206 13.03 0.27 -34.50
C THR A 206 12.10 1.07 -35.41
N HIS A 207 11.97 2.38 -35.19
CA HIS A 207 11.20 3.28 -36.08
C HIS A 207 11.85 3.43 -37.45
N LEU A 208 13.17 3.62 -37.53
CA LEU A 208 13.90 3.67 -38.80
C LEU A 208 13.71 2.37 -39.60
N ARG A 209 13.87 1.22 -38.96
CA ARG A 209 13.72 -0.08 -39.61
C ARG A 209 12.29 -0.35 -40.08
N ALA A 210 11.27 0.11 -39.33
CA ALA A 210 9.88 0.02 -39.76
C ALA A 210 9.61 0.91 -41.00
N HIS A 211 10.26 2.07 -41.10
CA HIS A 211 10.13 2.98 -42.24
C HIS A 211 10.82 2.44 -43.49
N GLU A 212 12.01 1.82 -43.36
CA GLU A 212 12.73 1.20 -44.48
C GLU A 212 11.97 -0.01 -45.04
N THR A 213 11.34 -0.84 -44.17
CA THR A 213 10.53 -1.98 -44.62
C THR A 213 9.24 -1.57 -45.32
N SER A 214 8.70 -0.37 -45.07
CA SER A 214 7.50 0.15 -45.77
C SER A 214 7.80 0.85 -47.11
N LEU A 215 9.10 1.16 -47.37
CA LEU A 215 9.55 1.75 -48.64
C LEU A 215 10.00 0.69 -49.67
N HIS A 216 10.12 -0.57 -49.26
CA HIS A 216 10.50 -1.70 -50.12
C HIS A 216 9.33 -2.65 -50.46
N LEU A 217 8.08 -2.25 -50.18
CA LEU A 217 6.82 -2.85 -50.67
C LEU A 217 6.12 -1.93 -51.62
#